data_b2f4ab1122c8c79a2b698d639ef61d02
#
_entry.id   b2f4ab1122c8c79a2b698d639ef61d02
#
_cell.length_a   1.000
_cell.length_b   1.000
_cell.length_c   1.000
_cell.angle_alpha   90.00
_cell.angle_beta   90.00
_cell.angle_gamma   90.00
#
_symmetry.space_group_name_H-M   'P 1'
#
loop_
_entity.id
_entity.type
_entity.pdbx_description
1 polymer ?
#
loop_
_entity_poly.entity_id
_entity_poly.type
_entity_poly.pdbx_seq_one_letter_code
_entity_poly.pdbx_strand_id
1 'polypeptide(L)'
;MAVYTLPELPYDYAALEPHISGKIMELHHDKHHAAYVAGANAALEALTAAREAGDLGAINLWEKNLAFNLGGHTNPSIFWKNLSPHGGGQPEGELAEAIKDSFGSFEKFQAQFTAAALGIQGSGWAVLAYDSISGGLVIFQLFDQQGNVPVGTIPLFMVDMWEHAFYLDYLNVKADYVKAVWNIANWQDVAERLADAVAKAQGLIVR
;
A
#
# COMPACT_ATOMS: atom_id res chain seq x y z
N MET A 1 -15.66 2.10 21.16
CA MET A 1 -14.19 1.82 21.26
C MET A 1 -13.61 1.89 19.86
N ALA A 2 -12.44 2.52 19.70
CA ALA A 2 -11.76 2.56 18.40
C ALA A 2 -11.43 1.14 17.92
N VAL A 3 -11.77 0.83 16.66
CA VAL A 3 -11.49 -0.47 16.03
C VAL A 3 -10.09 -0.47 15.44
N TYR A 4 -9.71 0.66 14.84
CA TYR A 4 -8.41 0.83 14.20
C TYR A 4 -7.49 1.70 15.06
N THR A 5 -6.21 1.36 15.07
CA THR A 5 -5.15 2.09 15.78
C THR A 5 -4.00 2.38 14.82
N LEU A 6 -3.36 3.53 14.97
CA LEU A 6 -2.16 3.86 14.22
C LEU A 6 -1.02 2.89 14.61
N PRO A 7 -0.46 2.11 13.67
CA PRO A 7 0.66 1.24 14.00
C PRO A 7 1.94 2.07 14.23
N GLU A 8 2.81 1.60 15.10
CA GLU A 8 4.15 2.14 15.25
C GLU A 8 4.98 1.94 13.97
N LEU A 9 5.87 2.88 13.66
CA LEU A 9 6.88 2.66 12.61
C LEU A 9 7.91 1.63 13.09
N PRO A 10 8.38 0.72 12.21
CA PRO A 10 9.40 -0.27 12.59
C PRO A 10 10.83 0.31 12.68
N TYR A 11 11.01 1.61 12.45
CA TYR A 11 12.29 2.34 12.43
C TYR A 11 12.07 3.83 12.73
N ASP A 12 13.14 4.54 13.09
CA ASP A 12 13.10 5.98 13.32
C ASP A 12 12.77 6.77 12.04
N TYR A 13 12.17 7.96 12.17
CA TYR A 13 11.78 8.79 11.03
C TYR A 13 12.94 9.02 10.04
N ALA A 14 14.14 9.28 10.53
CA ALA A 14 15.31 9.55 9.68
C ALA A 14 16.02 8.29 9.15
N ALA A 15 15.54 7.09 9.49
CA ALA A 15 16.23 5.85 9.14
C ALA A 15 16.28 5.56 7.63
N LEU A 16 15.37 6.12 6.86
CA LEU A 16 15.30 5.93 5.40
C LEU A 16 16.09 6.99 4.62
N GLU A 17 16.74 7.93 5.29
CA GLU A 17 17.62 8.91 4.63
C GLU A 17 18.82 8.21 3.97
N PRO A 18 19.31 8.70 2.84
CA PRO A 18 18.91 9.92 2.11
C PRO A 18 17.72 9.73 1.14
N HIS A 19 16.99 8.60 1.18
CA HIS A 19 15.98 8.24 0.21
C HIS A 19 14.59 8.83 0.50
N ILE A 20 14.22 8.94 1.75
CA ILE A 20 13.02 9.65 2.24
C ILE A 20 13.42 10.37 3.52
N SER A 21 13.18 11.69 3.57
CA SER A 21 13.56 12.49 4.74
C SER A 21 12.71 12.15 5.97
N GLY A 22 13.33 12.30 7.15
CA GLY A 22 12.63 12.17 8.42
C GLY A 22 11.44 13.13 8.53
N LYS A 23 11.48 14.28 7.85
CA LYS A 23 10.36 15.24 7.80
C LYS A 23 9.14 14.68 7.06
N ILE A 24 9.35 14.02 5.91
CA ILE A 24 8.26 13.34 5.20
C ILE A 24 7.69 12.22 6.08
N MET A 25 8.56 11.40 6.67
CA MET A 25 8.12 10.27 7.51
C MET A 25 7.26 10.71 8.69
N GLU A 26 7.68 11.75 9.41
CA GLU A 26 6.91 12.35 10.51
C GLU A 26 5.52 12.84 10.05
N LEU A 27 5.47 13.61 8.97
CA LEU A 27 4.21 14.16 8.47
C LEU A 27 3.28 13.06 7.91
N HIS A 28 3.85 12.13 7.16
CA HIS A 28 3.09 11.06 6.52
C HIS A 28 2.50 10.12 7.56
N HIS A 29 3.27 9.74 8.60
CA HIS A 29 2.79 8.88 9.67
C HIS A 29 1.88 9.63 10.67
N ASP A 30 2.39 10.70 11.32
CA ASP A 30 1.72 11.31 12.46
C ASP A 30 0.55 12.23 12.08
N LYS A 31 0.47 12.65 10.81
CA LYS A 31 -0.61 13.51 10.32
C LYS A 31 -1.52 12.80 9.33
N HIS A 32 -0.99 12.35 8.20
CA HIS A 32 -1.81 11.75 7.15
C HIS A 32 -2.36 10.38 7.58
N HIS A 33 -1.51 9.44 7.98
CA HIS A 33 -1.95 8.11 8.40
C HIS A 33 -2.84 8.18 9.65
N ALA A 34 -2.46 8.98 10.65
CA ALA A 34 -3.28 9.18 11.84
C ALA A 34 -4.69 9.73 11.51
N ALA A 35 -4.79 10.66 10.55
CA ALA A 35 -6.08 11.19 10.10
C ALA A 35 -6.95 10.12 9.42
N TYR A 36 -6.37 9.25 8.61
CA TYR A 36 -7.10 8.14 8.00
C TYR A 36 -7.60 7.12 9.04
N VAL A 37 -6.79 6.81 10.05
CA VAL A 37 -7.22 5.96 11.18
C VAL A 37 -8.41 6.56 11.90
N ALA A 38 -8.34 7.85 12.22
CA ALA A 38 -9.44 8.57 12.85
C ALA A 38 -10.70 8.59 11.97
N GLY A 39 -10.53 8.84 10.66
CA GLY A 39 -11.64 8.87 9.69
C GLY A 39 -12.31 7.51 9.51
N ALA A 40 -11.55 6.40 9.50
CA ALA A 40 -12.09 5.05 9.42
C ALA A 40 -12.93 4.71 10.67
N ASN A 41 -12.43 5.04 11.86
CA ASN A 41 -13.19 4.86 13.11
C ASN A 41 -14.49 5.69 13.12
N ALA A 42 -14.41 6.96 12.71
CA ALA A 42 -15.59 7.84 12.64
C ALA A 42 -16.65 7.32 11.65
N ALA A 43 -16.23 6.78 10.50
CA ALA A 43 -17.14 6.18 9.54
C ALA A 43 -17.83 4.93 10.10
N LEU A 44 -17.11 4.07 10.84
CA LEU A 44 -17.71 2.90 11.50
C LEU A 44 -18.72 3.29 12.58
N GLU A 45 -18.40 4.32 13.37
CA GLU A 45 -19.32 4.85 14.40
C GLU A 45 -20.60 5.39 13.76
N ALA A 46 -20.49 6.17 12.66
CA ALA A 46 -21.64 6.70 11.94
C ALA A 46 -22.49 5.59 11.32
N LEU A 47 -21.88 4.55 10.72
CA LEU A 47 -22.58 3.38 10.19
C LEU A 47 -23.31 2.60 11.30
N THR A 48 -22.72 2.50 12.48
CA THR A 48 -23.35 1.84 13.62
C THR A 48 -24.56 2.63 14.11
N ALA A 49 -24.41 3.95 14.30
CA ALA A 49 -25.52 4.82 14.70
C ALA A 49 -26.67 4.81 13.68
N ALA A 50 -26.37 4.82 12.38
CA ALA A 50 -27.36 4.73 11.32
C ALA A 50 -28.17 3.43 11.39
N ARG A 51 -27.52 2.29 11.64
CA ARG A 51 -28.19 0.99 11.81
C ARG A 51 -29.08 0.98 13.06
N GLU A 52 -28.60 1.49 14.18
CA GLU A 52 -29.37 1.54 15.43
C GLU A 52 -30.60 2.44 15.32
N ALA A 53 -30.47 3.56 14.61
CA ALA A 53 -31.58 4.50 14.39
C ALA A 53 -32.55 4.04 13.27
N GLY A 54 -32.15 3.06 12.45
CA GLY A 54 -32.91 2.70 11.24
C GLY A 54 -32.90 3.79 10.16
N ASP A 55 -32.00 4.77 10.26
CA ASP A 55 -31.82 5.85 9.28
C ASP A 55 -30.60 5.59 8.39
N LEU A 56 -30.87 5.11 7.19
CA LEU A 56 -29.86 4.77 6.18
C LEU A 56 -29.75 5.84 5.07
N GLY A 57 -30.35 7.02 5.24
CA GLY A 57 -30.37 8.06 4.22
C GLY A 57 -28.98 8.54 3.78
N ALA A 58 -27.97 8.48 4.68
CA ALA A 58 -26.59 8.86 4.41
C ALA A 58 -25.64 7.67 4.16
N ILE A 59 -26.15 6.46 3.89
CA ILE A 59 -25.35 5.23 3.80
C ILE A 59 -24.21 5.35 2.78
N ASN A 60 -24.47 5.88 1.60
CA ASN A 60 -23.47 6.07 0.54
C ASN A 60 -22.26 6.94 1.00
N LEU A 61 -22.55 7.99 1.81
CA LEU A 61 -21.51 8.86 2.34
C LEU A 61 -20.59 8.08 3.28
N TRP A 62 -21.17 7.34 4.22
CA TRP A 62 -20.40 6.67 5.25
C TRP A 62 -19.64 5.44 4.71
N GLU A 63 -20.21 4.66 3.80
CA GLU A 63 -19.53 3.56 3.16
C GLU A 63 -18.38 4.04 2.26
N LYS A 64 -18.58 5.14 1.52
CA LYS A 64 -17.51 5.76 0.74
C LYS A 64 -16.38 6.31 1.62
N ASN A 65 -16.72 6.98 2.71
CA ASN A 65 -15.75 7.48 3.67
C ASN A 65 -14.99 6.34 4.36
N LEU A 66 -15.67 5.25 4.70
CA LEU A 66 -15.03 4.06 5.24
C LEU A 66 -14.02 3.48 4.25
N ALA A 67 -14.41 3.25 3.00
CA ALA A 67 -13.53 2.70 1.98
C ALA A 67 -12.28 3.57 1.77
N PHE A 68 -12.45 4.89 1.68
CA PHE A 68 -11.35 5.85 1.52
C PHE A 68 -10.40 5.83 2.73
N ASN A 69 -10.93 5.99 3.93
CA ASN A 69 -10.10 6.09 5.13
C ASN A 69 -9.48 4.73 5.52
N LEU A 70 -10.20 3.62 5.30
CA LEU A 70 -9.66 2.29 5.54
C LEU A 70 -8.53 1.97 4.55
N GLY A 71 -8.66 2.35 3.28
CA GLY A 71 -7.57 2.30 2.33
C GLY A 71 -6.38 3.15 2.77
N GLY A 72 -6.63 4.40 3.22
CA GLY A 72 -5.61 5.30 3.77
C GLY A 72 -4.96 4.82 5.07
N HIS A 73 -5.58 3.85 5.77
CA HIS A 73 -4.96 3.15 6.89
C HIS A 73 -4.20 1.89 6.44
N THR A 74 -4.80 1.07 5.59
CA THR A 74 -4.22 -0.20 5.16
C THR A 74 -2.97 0.00 4.30
N ASN A 75 -3.03 0.89 3.30
CA ASN A 75 -1.95 1.08 2.36
C ASN A 75 -0.66 1.58 3.03
N PRO A 76 -0.69 2.65 3.88
CA PRO A 76 0.50 3.05 4.61
C PRO A 76 0.98 1.99 5.60
N SER A 77 0.08 1.22 6.24
CA SER A 77 0.47 0.14 7.16
C SER A 77 1.31 -0.93 6.46
N ILE A 78 1.04 -1.20 5.18
CA ILE A 78 1.84 -2.09 4.34
C ILE A 78 3.13 -1.38 3.94
N PHE A 79 3.04 -0.13 3.48
CA PHE A 79 4.16 0.67 2.98
C PHE A 79 5.28 0.82 4.01
N TRP A 80 4.96 1.08 5.29
CA TRP A 80 5.97 1.17 6.35
C TRP A 80 6.81 -0.09 6.47
N LYS A 81 6.21 -1.26 6.34
CA LYS A 81 6.91 -2.55 6.41
C LYS A 81 7.60 -2.93 5.12
N ASN A 82 7.08 -2.46 3.98
CA ASN A 82 7.70 -2.64 2.67
C ASN A 82 9.00 -1.84 2.48
N LEU A 83 9.33 -0.95 3.42
CA LEU A 83 10.57 -0.17 3.41
C LEU A 83 11.49 -0.57 4.57
N SER A 84 12.80 -0.48 4.34
CA SER A 84 13.81 -0.79 5.35
C SER A 84 15.08 0.02 5.11
N PRO A 85 15.75 0.52 6.17
CA PRO A 85 17.07 1.14 6.04
C PRO A 85 18.15 0.17 5.54
N HIS A 86 17.87 -1.14 5.60
CA HIS A 86 18.74 -2.21 5.09
C HIS A 86 18.16 -2.89 3.83
N GLY A 87 17.20 -2.24 3.17
CA GLY A 87 16.53 -2.74 1.98
C GLY A 87 17.34 -2.57 0.71
N GLY A 88 16.65 -2.72 -0.42
CA GLY A 88 17.22 -2.62 -1.76
C GLY A 88 17.65 -3.96 -2.33
N GLY A 89 18.39 -3.93 -3.44
CA GLY A 89 18.78 -5.15 -4.15
C GLY A 89 17.61 -5.83 -4.87
N GLN A 90 17.66 -7.16 -4.92
CA GLN A 90 16.65 -8.01 -5.55
C GLN A 90 16.12 -9.05 -4.56
N PRO A 91 14.88 -9.51 -4.70
CA PRO A 91 14.37 -10.61 -3.89
C PRO A 91 15.05 -11.93 -4.23
N GLU A 92 14.99 -12.84 -3.27
CA GLU A 92 15.51 -14.21 -3.41
C GLU A 92 14.39 -15.24 -3.16
N GLY A 93 14.69 -16.53 -3.36
CA GLY A 93 13.80 -17.64 -3.05
C GLY A 93 12.48 -17.62 -3.83
N GLU A 94 11.40 -18.01 -3.16
CA GLU A 94 10.08 -18.17 -3.78
C GLU A 94 9.54 -16.86 -4.39
N LEU A 95 9.82 -15.71 -3.79
CA LEU A 95 9.42 -14.42 -4.34
C LEU A 95 10.13 -14.13 -5.67
N ALA A 96 11.42 -14.42 -5.77
CA ALA A 96 12.17 -14.23 -7.02
C ALA A 96 11.63 -15.13 -8.15
N GLU A 97 11.31 -16.38 -7.84
CA GLU A 97 10.71 -17.29 -8.83
C GLU A 97 9.29 -16.85 -9.23
N ALA A 98 8.45 -16.44 -8.28
CA ALA A 98 7.11 -15.92 -8.58
C ALA A 98 7.15 -14.66 -9.47
N ILE A 99 8.11 -13.76 -9.23
CA ILE A 99 8.35 -12.59 -10.08
C ILE A 99 8.80 -13.01 -11.48
N LYS A 100 9.73 -13.94 -11.58
CA LYS A 100 10.22 -14.47 -12.87
C LYS A 100 9.11 -15.16 -13.65
N ASP A 101 8.28 -15.96 -12.99
CA ASP A 101 7.16 -16.66 -13.62
C ASP A 101 6.09 -15.69 -14.15
N SER A 102 5.80 -14.62 -13.39
CA SER A 102 4.76 -13.66 -13.75
C SER A 102 5.23 -12.59 -14.75
N PHE A 103 6.50 -12.15 -14.66
CA PHE A 103 7.02 -11.02 -15.43
C PHE A 103 8.20 -11.35 -16.35
N GLY A 104 8.76 -12.55 -16.23
CA GLY A 104 9.88 -13.04 -17.02
C GLY A 104 11.27 -12.71 -16.46
N SER A 105 11.45 -11.64 -15.69
CA SER A 105 12.65 -11.32 -14.91
C SER A 105 12.37 -10.21 -13.90
N PHE A 106 13.29 -10.02 -12.94
CA PHE A 106 13.21 -8.90 -11.99
C PHE A 106 13.28 -7.54 -12.70
N GLU A 107 14.13 -7.39 -13.68
CA GLU A 107 14.28 -6.13 -14.43
C GLU A 107 12.99 -5.76 -15.19
N LYS A 108 12.31 -6.75 -15.77
CA LYS A 108 11.01 -6.53 -16.43
C LYS A 108 9.93 -6.16 -15.43
N PHE A 109 9.89 -6.84 -14.30
CA PHE A 109 9.02 -6.49 -13.18
C PHE A 109 9.27 -5.06 -12.71
N GLN A 110 10.53 -4.72 -12.41
CA GLN A 110 10.92 -3.39 -11.95
C GLN A 110 10.55 -2.30 -12.98
N ALA A 111 10.79 -2.55 -14.26
CA ALA A 111 10.42 -1.64 -15.32
C ALA A 111 8.90 -1.44 -15.42
N GLN A 112 8.11 -2.52 -15.37
CA GLN A 112 6.65 -2.45 -15.41
C GLN A 112 6.08 -1.75 -14.16
N PHE A 113 6.58 -2.09 -12.97
CA PHE A 113 6.14 -1.47 -11.72
C PHE A 113 6.49 0.03 -11.69
N THR A 114 7.71 0.39 -12.11
CA THR A 114 8.13 1.79 -12.23
C THR A 114 7.23 2.56 -13.20
N ALA A 115 6.93 1.98 -14.37
CA ALA A 115 6.03 2.60 -15.33
C ALA A 115 4.60 2.76 -14.77
N ALA A 116 4.11 1.78 -14.02
CA ALA A 116 2.82 1.88 -13.34
C ALA A 116 2.82 3.02 -12.30
N ALA A 117 3.86 3.12 -11.47
CA ALA A 117 3.98 4.19 -10.48
C ALA A 117 4.01 5.57 -11.13
N LEU A 118 4.85 5.78 -12.13
CA LEU A 118 4.97 7.06 -12.84
C LEU A 118 3.74 7.43 -13.65
N GLY A 119 2.99 6.43 -14.11
CA GLY A 119 1.77 6.61 -14.89
C GLY A 119 0.53 6.97 -14.07
N ILE A 120 0.61 7.02 -12.74
CA ILE A 120 -0.52 7.42 -11.89
C ILE A 120 -0.82 8.91 -12.12
N GLN A 121 -2.08 9.17 -12.51
CA GLN A 121 -2.61 10.51 -12.69
C GLN A 121 -3.30 10.96 -11.40
N GLY A 122 -2.81 12.05 -10.80
CA GLY A 122 -3.28 12.49 -9.49
C GLY A 122 -2.68 11.64 -8.36
N SER A 123 -3.47 11.39 -7.33
CA SER A 123 -3.06 10.62 -6.16
C SER A 123 -3.35 9.13 -6.33
N GLY A 124 -2.48 8.28 -5.81
CA GLY A 124 -2.68 6.84 -5.88
C GLY A 124 -1.46 6.04 -5.47
N TRP A 125 -1.48 4.75 -5.76
CA TRP A 125 -0.46 3.77 -5.38
C TRP A 125 -0.12 2.85 -6.53
N ALA A 126 1.15 2.50 -6.70
CA ALA A 126 1.54 1.33 -7.48
C ALA A 126 1.55 0.11 -6.57
N VAL A 127 0.97 -0.99 -7.03
CA VAL A 127 0.78 -2.19 -6.21
C VAL A 127 1.25 -3.43 -6.97
N LEU A 128 2.15 -4.20 -6.35
CA LEU A 128 2.37 -5.61 -6.66
C LEU A 128 1.46 -6.42 -5.74
N ALA A 129 0.67 -7.32 -6.30
CA ALA A 129 -0.25 -8.15 -5.53
C ALA A 129 -0.22 -9.61 -5.99
N TYR A 130 -0.57 -10.51 -5.06
CA TYR A 130 -0.91 -11.89 -5.35
C TYR A 130 -2.36 -11.95 -5.84
N ASP A 131 -2.58 -12.53 -7.00
CA ASP A 131 -3.91 -12.84 -7.53
C ASP A 131 -4.35 -14.21 -7.04
N SER A 132 -5.31 -14.25 -6.13
CA SER A 132 -5.79 -15.49 -5.54
C SER A 132 -6.52 -16.41 -6.52
N ILE A 133 -6.89 -15.94 -7.69
CA ILE A 133 -7.59 -16.71 -8.73
C ILE A 133 -6.59 -17.44 -9.62
N SER A 134 -5.61 -16.72 -10.17
CA SER A 134 -4.58 -17.30 -11.04
C SER A 134 -3.45 -17.99 -10.27
N GLY A 135 -3.21 -17.58 -9.01
CA GLY A 135 -2.05 -18.01 -8.22
C GLY A 135 -0.76 -17.30 -8.61
N GLY A 136 -0.83 -16.27 -9.46
CA GLY A 136 0.31 -15.51 -9.94
C GLY A 136 0.40 -14.12 -9.32
N LEU A 137 1.36 -13.32 -9.81
CA LEU A 137 1.54 -11.94 -9.40
C LEU A 137 1.01 -10.99 -10.47
N VAL A 138 0.40 -9.89 -10.02
CA VAL A 138 -0.11 -8.83 -10.89
C VAL A 138 0.35 -7.47 -10.39
N ILE A 139 0.49 -6.51 -11.31
CA ILE A 139 0.72 -5.11 -10.99
C ILE A 139 -0.53 -4.33 -11.38
N PHE A 140 -0.99 -3.45 -10.48
CA PHE A 140 -2.06 -2.51 -10.80
C PHE A 140 -1.81 -1.13 -10.18
N GLN A 141 -2.51 -0.14 -10.69
CA GLN A 141 -2.58 1.19 -10.12
C GLN A 141 -3.83 1.30 -9.26
N LEU A 142 -3.69 1.85 -8.08
CA LEU A 142 -4.79 2.19 -7.19
C LEU A 142 -4.96 3.71 -7.22
N PHE A 143 -6.17 4.19 -7.45
CA PHE A 143 -6.47 5.62 -7.46
C PHE A 143 -6.99 6.06 -6.10
N ASP A 144 -6.56 7.22 -5.65
CA ASP A 144 -6.74 7.68 -4.28
C ASP A 144 -6.27 6.62 -3.28
N GLN A 145 -7.15 6.20 -2.36
CA GLN A 145 -6.83 5.17 -1.36
C GLN A 145 -7.51 3.83 -1.66
N GLN A 146 -8.57 3.80 -2.49
CA GLN A 146 -9.46 2.65 -2.64
C GLN A 146 -9.94 2.40 -4.08
N GLY A 147 -9.71 3.31 -5.00
CA GLY A 147 -10.19 3.18 -6.37
C GLY A 147 -9.39 2.18 -7.19
N ASN A 148 -10.06 1.41 -8.06
CA ASN A 148 -9.45 0.47 -9.00
C ASN A 148 -8.78 -0.76 -8.36
N VAL A 149 -9.24 -1.20 -7.19
CA VAL A 149 -8.75 -2.43 -6.55
C VAL A 149 -9.34 -3.66 -7.24
N PRO A 150 -8.53 -4.55 -7.84
CA PRO A 150 -9.03 -5.81 -8.37
C PRO A 150 -9.47 -6.73 -7.23
N VAL A 151 -10.72 -7.17 -7.26
CA VAL A 151 -11.26 -8.08 -6.24
C VAL A 151 -10.52 -9.41 -6.26
N GLY A 152 -10.12 -9.90 -5.09
CA GLY A 152 -9.41 -11.17 -4.95
C GLY A 152 -7.88 -11.03 -5.00
N THR A 153 -7.34 -9.80 -5.04
CA THR A 153 -5.91 -9.57 -4.94
C THR A 153 -5.48 -9.24 -3.51
N ILE A 154 -4.28 -9.67 -3.15
CA ILE A 154 -3.65 -9.42 -1.85
C ILE A 154 -2.39 -8.60 -2.08
N PRO A 155 -2.30 -7.34 -1.58
CA PRO A 155 -1.15 -6.49 -1.81
C PRO A 155 0.10 -7.02 -1.09
N LEU A 156 1.21 -7.05 -1.81
CA LEU A 156 2.52 -7.52 -1.34
C LEU A 156 3.52 -6.37 -1.20
N PHE A 157 3.67 -5.55 -2.25
CA PHE A 157 4.54 -4.39 -2.30
C PHE A 157 3.79 -3.19 -2.85
N MET A 158 3.89 -2.06 -2.15
CA MET A 158 3.17 -0.84 -2.50
C MET A 158 4.11 0.36 -2.50
N VAL A 159 3.90 1.29 -3.43
CA VAL A 159 4.59 2.58 -3.46
C VAL A 159 3.56 3.69 -3.52
N ASP A 160 3.65 4.60 -2.56
CA ASP A 160 2.79 5.77 -2.45
C ASP A 160 3.17 6.83 -3.49
N MET A 161 2.21 7.22 -4.32
CA MET A 161 2.38 8.27 -5.33
C MET A 161 1.54 9.52 -5.02
N TRP A 162 1.02 9.63 -3.80
CA TRP A 162 0.49 10.88 -3.28
C TRP A 162 1.62 11.88 -3.06
N GLU A 163 1.41 13.13 -3.38
CA GLU A 163 2.46 14.17 -3.25
C GLU A 163 3.03 14.29 -1.83
N HIS A 164 2.22 14.04 -0.80
CA HIS A 164 2.70 14.06 0.58
C HIS A 164 3.82 13.04 0.87
N ALA A 165 3.93 11.98 0.08
CA ALA A 165 4.95 10.95 0.26
C ALA A 165 6.32 11.35 -0.30
N PHE A 166 6.40 12.37 -1.19
CA PHE A 166 7.65 12.68 -1.88
C PHE A 166 7.90 14.17 -2.17
N TYR A 167 6.87 15.04 -2.15
CA TYR A 167 6.99 16.38 -2.73
C TYR A 167 8.02 17.27 -2.01
N LEU A 168 8.22 17.12 -0.69
CA LEU A 168 9.20 17.89 0.06
C LEU A 168 10.65 17.58 -0.33
N ASP A 169 10.93 16.35 -0.75
CA ASP A 169 12.27 15.89 -1.10
C ASP A 169 12.54 15.96 -2.62
N TYR A 170 11.53 15.66 -3.42
CA TYR A 170 11.67 15.44 -4.87
C TYR A 170 10.88 16.43 -5.74
N LEU A 171 10.09 17.29 -5.13
CA LEU A 171 9.21 18.24 -5.84
C LEU A 171 8.37 17.51 -6.90
N ASN A 172 8.37 18.00 -8.12
CA ASN A 172 7.64 17.41 -9.25
C ASN A 172 8.38 16.25 -9.95
N VAL A 173 9.56 15.85 -9.48
CA VAL A 173 10.39 14.81 -10.12
C VAL A 173 10.06 13.44 -9.56
N LYS A 174 8.86 12.93 -9.84
CA LYS A 174 8.38 11.61 -9.39
C LYS A 174 9.36 10.47 -9.70
N ALA A 175 10.09 10.56 -10.81
CA ALA A 175 11.01 9.52 -11.25
C ALA A 175 12.18 9.31 -10.26
N ASP A 176 12.69 10.39 -9.65
CA ASP A 176 13.77 10.30 -8.67
C ASP A 176 13.29 9.68 -7.35
N TYR A 177 12.06 10.00 -6.93
CA TYR A 177 11.43 9.34 -5.79
C TYR A 177 11.26 7.83 -6.01
N VAL A 178 10.66 7.43 -7.14
CA VAL A 178 10.47 6.00 -7.44
C VAL A 178 11.81 5.28 -7.52
N LYS A 179 12.85 5.91 -8.11
CA LYS A 179 14.20 5.37 -8.12
C LYS A 179 14.80 5.23 -6.71
N ALA A 180 14.53 6.17 -5.82
CA ALA A 180 15.00 6.12 -4.44
C ALA A 180 14.34 4.97 -3.66
N VAL A 181 13.04 4.73 -3.85
CA VAL A 181 12.30 3.64 -3.18
C VAL A 181 12.92 2.27 -3.45
N TRP A 182 13.44 2.01 -4.66
CA TRP A 182 14.10 0.73 -4.97
C TRP A 182 15.33 0.44 -4.10
N ASN A 183 15.98 1.47 -3.53
CA ASN A 183 17.15 1.28 -2.66
C ASN A 183 16.79 0.90 -1.22
N ILE A 184 15.51 1.03 -0.85
CA ILE A 184 15.01 0.77 0.50
C ILE A 184 13.87 -0.26 0.51
N ALA A 185 13.60 -0.93 -0.60
CA ALA A 185 12.57 -1.96 -0.69
C ALA A 185 12.92 -3.14 0.24
N ASN A 186 12.01 -3.50 1.13
CA ASN A 186 12.16 -4.60 2.10
C ASN A 186 11.62 -5.91 1.49
N TRP A 187 12.45 -6.58 0.71
CA TRP A 187 12.08 -7.82 0.03
C TRP A 187 11.75 -8.96 0.99
N GLN A 188 12.24 -8.92 2.22
CA GLN A 188 11.87 -9.91 3.24
C GLN A 188 10.38 -9.78 3.62
N ASP A 189 9.89 -8.56 3.91
CA ASP A 189 8.46 -8.34 4.21
C ASP A 189 7.59 -8.75 3.02
N VAL A 190 8.02 -8.44 1.78
CA VAL A 190 7.29 -8.83 0.56
C VAL A 190 7.21 -10.35 0.40
N ALA A 191 8.30 -11.07 0.70
CA ALA A 191 8.34 -12.53 0.65
C ALA A 191 7.44 -13.18 1.73
N GLU A 192 7.46 -12.64 2.95
CA GLU A 192 6.58 -13.09 4.04
C GLU A 192 5.10 -12.87 3.69
N ARG A 193 4.76 -11.73 3.06
CA ARG A 193 3.40 -11.46 2.57
C ARG A 193 2.99 -12.42 1.47
N LEU A 194 3.89 -12.77 0.56
CA LEU A 194 3.60 -13.77 -0.47
C LEU A 194 3.30 -15.13 0.15
N ALA A 195 4.14 -15.60 1.07
CA ALA A 195 3.92 -16.88 1.76
C ALA A 195 2.58 -16.91 2.51
N ASP A 196 2.26 -15.83 3.22
CA ASP A 196 0.97 -15.67 3.92
C ASP A 196 -0.21 -15.64 2.95
N ALA A 197 -0.10 -14.93 1.83
CA ALA A 197 -1.14 -14.83 0.82
C ALA A 197 -1.43 -16.20 0.17
N VAL A 198 -0.38 -16.93 -0.21
CA VAL A 198 -0.50 -18.28 -0.76
C VAL A 198 -1.17 -19.23 0.24
N ALA A 199 -0.75 -19.22 1.50
CA ALA A 199 -1.29 -20.09 2.52
C ALA A 199 -2.76 -19.78 2.86
N LYS A 200 -3.15 -18.52 2.94
CA LYS A 200 -4.48 -18.08 3.38
C LYS A 200 -5.51 -17.99 2.24
N ALA A 201 -5.07 -17.83 1.00
CA ALA A 201 -5.97 -17.73 -0.15
C ALA A 201 -6.52 -19.07 -0.64
N GLN A 202 -6.03 -20.20 -0.16
CA GLN A 202 -6.41 -21.55 -0.62
C GLN A 202 -7.90 -21.90 -0.45
N GLY A 203 -8.69 -21.13 0.24
CA GLY A 203 -10.14 -21.34 0.38
C GLY A 203 -11.01 -20.30 -0.30
N LEU A 204 -10.39 -19.25 -0.88
CA LEU A 204 -11.11 -18.13 -1.48
C LEU A 204 -11.25 -18.26 -3.01
N ILE A 205 -10.66 -19.30 -3.60
CA ILE A 205 -10.60 -19.48 -5.04
C ILE A 205 -11.80 -20.27 -5.51
N VAL A 206 -12.65 -19.66 -6.31
CA VAL A 206 -13.64 -20.35 -7.14
C VAL A 206 -12.90 -20.79 -8.40
N ARG A 207 -12.49 -22.04 -8.44
CA ARG A 207 -11.92 -22.68 -9.63
C ARG A 207 -13.02 -23.29 -10.47
#